data_503eecc2a5b8766434c1ddae219515d2
#
_entry.id   503eecc2a5b8766434c1ddae219515d2
#
_cell.length_a   1.000
_cell.length_b   1.000
_cell.length_c   1.000
_cell.angle_alpha   90.00
_cell.angle_beta   90.00
_cell.angle_gamma   90.00
#
_symmetry.space_group_name_H-M   'P 1'
#
loop_
_entity.id
_entity.type
_entity.pdbx_description
1 polymer ?
#
loop_
_entity_poly.entity_id
_entity_poly.type
_entity_poly.pdbx_seq_one_letter_code
_entity_poly.pdbx_strand_id
1 'polypeptide(L)'
;DIVTGKAAYDDKNVGNGKTVAFYEFALSGDDAANYVLAAQPASTTASISAKELTIADLKVKDKQYDGKNTAAIDGTPTLVGVVDGDVLTLINGVPTFDSVKIGKNIAISFTAFTLSGDSVSVGNYTLTQPSGITANIVEYVADGSEYGVNSHDWINTDFVITAKEGYKLSLTDTADGEWSD
;
A
#
# COMPACT_ATOMS: atom_id res chain seq x y z
N ASP A 1 40.23 -33.70 -12.46
CA ASP A 1 40.21 -32.42 -13.20
C ASP A 1 38.84 -31.76 -13.02
N ILE A 2 38.83 -30.45 -12.95
CA ILE A 2 37.63 -29.64 -12.74
C ILE A 2 37.44 -28.73 -13.94
N VAL A 3 36.21 -28.59 -14.41
CA VAL A 3 35.83 -27.59 -15.40
C VAL A 3 35.11 -26.45 -14.67
N THR A 4 35.62 -25.25 -14.83
CA THR A 4 34.98 -24.02 -14.28
C THR A 4 34.63 -23.09 -15.43
N GLY A 5 33.59 -22.32 -15.29
CA GLY A 5 33.15 -21.36 -16.28
C GLY A 5 32.09 -20.41 -15.73
N LYS A 6 31.66 -19.49 -16.56
CA LYS A 6 30.62 -18.50 -16.25
C LYS A 6 29.45 -18.61 -17.22
N ALA A 7 28.30 -18.15 -16.80
CA ALA A 7 27.11 -17.99 -17.63
C ALA A 7 26.48 -16.62 -17.39
N ALA A 8 25.95 -15.99 -18.43
CA ALA A 8 25.22 -14.74 -18.32
C ALA A 8 24.04 -14.70 -19.28
N TYR A 9 22.95 -14.07 -18.84
CA TYR A 9 21.89 -13.68 -19.73
C TYR A 9 22.30 -12.52 -20.64
N ASP A 10 21.68 -12.42 -21.79
CA ASP A 10 21.87 -11.33 -22.75
C ASP A 10 21.48 -9.95 -22.16
N ASP A 11 20.47 -9.90 -21.27
CA ASP A 11 20.12 -8.74 -20.44
C ASP A 11 19.42 -9.18 -19.15
N LYS A 12 19.16 -8.22 -18.25
CA LYS A 12 18.55 -8.44 -16.92
C LYS A 12 17.02 -8.46 -16.92
N ASN A 13 16.37 -8.18 -18.05
CA ASN A 13 14.93 -7.92 -18.09
C ASN A 13 14.12 -9.21 -18.14
N VAL A 14 12.89 -9.12 -17.65
CA VAL A 14 11.89 -10.18 -17.71
C VAL A 14 11.67 -10.62 -19.16
N GLY A 15 11.62 -11.91 -19.37
CA GLY A 15 11.37 -12.50 -20.69
C GLY A 15 11.55 -14.00 -20.70
N ASN A 16 10.88 -14.64 -21.68
CA ASN A 16 10.99 -16.07 -21.93
C ASN A 16 11.99 -16.33 -23.05
N GLY A 17 12.71 -17.46 -22.97
CA GLY A 17 13.62 -17.89 -24.01
C GLY A 17 14.81 -16.95 -24.22
N LYS A 18 15.24 -16.23 -23.19
CA LYS A 18 16.41 -15.35 -23.23
C LYS A 18 17.67 -16.16 -23.40
N THR A 19 18.58 -15.64 -24.21
CA THR A 19 19.88 -16.30 -24.45
C THR A 19 20.74 -16.29 -23.18
N VAL A 20 21.27 -17.44 -22.84
CA VAL A 20 22.29 -17.61 -21.81
C VAL A 20 23.59 -18.01 -22.50
N ALA A 21 24.56 -17.13 -22.51
CA ALA A 21 25.90 -17.40 -23.05
C ALA A 21 26.77 -18.01 -21.95
N PHE A 22 27.55 -19.02 -22.34
CA PHE A 22 28.61 -19.62 -21.53
C PHE A 22 29.97 -19.10 -21.98
N TYR A 23 30.85 -18.78 -21.05
CA TYR A 23 32.17 -18.21 -21.35
C TYR A 23 33.18 -18.50 -20.24
N GLU A 24 34.45 -18.30 -20.56
CA GLU A 24 35.56 -18.51 -19.62
C GLU A 24 35.62 -19.94 -19.04
N PHE A 25 35.14 -20.95 -19.79
CA PHE A 25 35.31 -22.33 -19.37
C PHE A 25 36.77 -22.74 -19.53
N ALA A 26 37.34 -23.25 -18.45
CA ALA A 26 38.73 -23.69 -18.40
C ALA A 26 38.87 -25.02 -17.63
N LEU A 27 39.85 -25.79 -18.01
CA LEU A 27 40.25 -26.98 -17.25
C LEU A 27 41.22 -26.58 -16.15
N SER A 28 41.09 -27.25 -14.99
CA SER A 28 42.01 -27.10 -13.86
C SER A 28 42.21 -28.46 -13.18
N GLY A 29 43.35 -28.64 -12.52
CA GLY A 29 43.74 -29.87 -11.83
C GLY A 29 45.15 -30.33 -12.30
N ASP A 30 45.68 -31.37 -11.65
CA ASP A 30 47.07 -31.81 -11.84
C ASP A 30 47.35 -32.23 -13.28
N ASP A 31 46.37 -32.81 -13.95
CA ASP A 31 46.52 -33.30 -15.34
C ASP A 31 45.96 -32.34 -16.39
N ALA A 32 45.48 -31.17 -16.01
CA ALA A 32 44.80 -30.22 -16.92
C ALA A 32 45.68 -29.83 -18.12
N ALA A 33 47.01 -29.81 -17.95
CA ALA A 33 47.97 -29.53 -19.03
C ALA A 33 48.01 -30.58 -20.13
N ASN A 34 47.47 -31.78 -19.88
CA ASN A 34 47.42 -32.87 -20.86
C ASN A 34 46.19 -32.78 -21.78
N TYR A 35 45.29 -31.82 -21.54
CA TYR A 35 43.99 -31.67 -22.23
C TYR A 35 43.82 -30.27 -22.80
N VAL A 36 43.03 -30.17 -23.84
CA VAL A 36 42.60 -28.91 -24.44
C VAL A 36 41.06 -28.90 -24.50
N LEU A 37 40.46 -27.85 -24.02
CA LEU A 37 39.01 -27.64 -24.21
C LEU A 37 38.77 -27.28 -25.69
N ALA A 38 38.14 -28.19 -26.44
CA ALA A 38 38.00 -28.05 -27.90
C ALA A 38 37.14 -26.85 -28.31
N ALA A 39 36.12 -26.49 -27.47
CA ALA A 39 35.24 -25.34 -27.67
C ALA A 39 34.61 -24.92 -26.35
N GLN A 40 34.20 -23.67 -26.29
CA GLN A 40 33.29 -23.22 -25.23
C GLN A 40 31.90 -23.87 -25.42
N PRO A 41 31.13 -24.13 -24.35
CA PRO A 41 29.76 -24.66 -24.48
C PRO A 41 28.87 -23.74 -25.32
N ALA A 42 27.99 -24.35 -26.13
CA ALA A 42 26.99 -23.61 -26.88
C ALA A 42 26.02 -22.89 -25.94
N SER A 43 25.55 -21.71 -26.37
CA SER A 43 24.51 -20.97 -25.62
C SER A 43 23.23 -21.80 -25.50
N THR A 44 22.49 -21.55 -24.45
CA THR A 44 21.16 -22.11 -24.20
C THR A 44 20.12 -20.98 -23.99
N THR A 45 18.92 -21.34 -23.70
CA THR A 45 17.86 -20.36 -23.34
C THR A 45 17.28 -20.64 -21.96
N ALA A 46 16.91 -19.57 -21.28
CA ALA A 46 16.21 -19.63 -20.01
C ALA A 46 15.24 -18.43 -19.87
N SER A 47 14.47 -18.36 -18.81
CA SER A 47 13.51 -17.28 -18.59
C SER A 47 13.89 -16.49 -17.34
N ILE A 48 13.59 -15.19 -17.36
CA ILE A 48 13.63 -14.31 -16.20
C ILE A 48 12.17 -13.94 -15.86
N SER A 49 11.73 -14.28 -14.66
CA SER A 49 10.38 -13.94 -14.18
C SER A 49 10.37 -12.58 -13.49
N ALA A 50 9.21 -11.90 -13.54
CA ALA A 50 9.02 -10.65 -12.82
C ALA A 50 9.19 -10.86 -11.31
N LYS A 51 9.81 -9.87 -10.66
CA LYS A 51 9.96 -9.85 -9.22
C LYS A 51 8.71 -9.26 -8.57
N GLU A 52 8.19 -9.94 -7.56
CA GLU A 52 7.05 -9.46 -6.80
C GLU A 52 7.47 -8.34 -5.83
N LEU A 53 6.68 -7.25 -5.82
CA LEU A 53 6.76 -6.17 -4.87
C LEU A 53 5.54 -6.17 -3.97
N THR A 54 5.74 -5.77 -2.71
CA THR A 54 4.68 -5.56 -1.75
C THR A 54 4.66 -4.11 -1.27
N ILE A 55 3.54 -3.71 -0.66
CA ILE A 55 3.34 -2.38 -0.09
C ILE A 55 3.44 -2.49 1.44
N ALA A 56 4.35 -1.72 2.03
CA ALA A 56 4.48 -1.57 3.48
C ALA A 56 3.91 -0.24 3.95
N ASP A 57 3.67 -0.14 5.28
CA ASP A 57 3.23 1.07 5.98
C ASP A 57 1.89 1.66 5.49
N LEU A 58 1.09 0.87 4.78
CA LEU A 58 -0.24 1.27 4.34
C LEU A 58 -1.23 1.23 5.51
N LYS A 59 -1.73 2.39 5.87
CA LYS A 59 -2.78 2.58 6.87
C LYS A 59 -3.85 3.53 6.33
N VAL A 60 -5.04 3.45 6.89
CA VAL A 60 -6.15 4.35 6.58
C VAL A 60 -6.59 5.04 7.87
N LYS A 61 -6.86 6.34 7.76
CA LYS A 61 -7.32 7.15 8.89
C LYS A 61 -8.71 6.76 9.34
N ASP A 62 -8.90 6.70 10.65
CA ASP A 62 -10.23 6.75 11.22
C ASP A 62 -10.89 8.08 10.86
N LYS A 63 -12.21 8.10 10.75
CA LYS A 63 -12.95 9.34 10.48
C LYS A 63 -14.17 9.47 11.36
N GLN A 64 -14.61 10.70 11.55
CA GLN A 64 -15.93 10.98 12.12
C GLN A 64 -17.01 10.73 11.08
N TYR A 65 -18.18 10.32 11.54
CA TYR A 65 -19.34 10.09 10.66
C TYR A 65 -19.74 11.37 9.92
N ASP A 66 -19.79 11.27 8.60
CA ASP A 66 -20.19 12.36 7.69
C ASP A 66 -21.20 11.90 6.62
N GLY A 67 -21.71 10.67 6.75
CA GLY A 67 -22.64 10.06 5.80
C GLY A 67 -22.00 9.60 4.48
N LYS A 68 -20.67 9.67 4.36
CA LYS A 68 -19.93 9.29 3.13
C LYS A 68 -19.00 8.11 3.40
N ASN A 69 -18.66 7.38 2.34
CA ASN A 69 -17.69 6.28 2.41
C ASN A 69 -16.26 6.69 2.01
N THR A 70 -16.00 7.98 1.81
CA THR A 70 -14.64 8.45 1.49
C THR A 70 -13.68 8.12 2.62
N ALA A 71 -12.48 7.69 2.28
CA ALA A 71 -11.39 7.39 3.21
C ALA A 71 -10.12 8.13 2.81
N ALA A 72 -9.13 8.17 3.70
CA ALA A 72 -7.84 8.79 3.45
C ALA A 72 -6.71 7.88 3.94
N ILE A 73 -5.65 7.76 3.15
CA ILE A 73 -4.44 7.05 3.57
C ILE A 73 -3.79 7.83 4.71
N ASP A 74 -3.30 7.10 5.71
CA ASP A 74 -2.52 7.63 6.83
C ASP A 74 -1.03 7.33 6.61
N GLY A 75 -0.23 8.41 6.55
CA GLY A 75 1.21 8.29 6.28
C GLY A 75 1.55 8.12 4.80
N THR A 76 2.70 7.53 4.54
CA THR A 76 3.25 7.33 3.20
C THR A 76 3.58 5.85 3.00
N PRO A 77 2.75 5.11 2.24
CA PRO A 77 3.07 3.73 1.89
C PRO A 77 4.37 3.62 1.09
N THR A 78 5.10 2.54 1.28
CA THR A 78 6.40 2.31 0.64
C THR A 78 6.42 0.99 -0.12
N LEU A 79 7.26 0.91 -1.17
CA LEU A 79 7.52 -0.33 -1.91
C LEU A 79 8.58 -1.16 -1.20
N VAL A 80 8.33 -2.46 -1.11
CA VAL A 80 9.29 -3.44 -0.59
C VAL A 80 9.66 -4.42 -1.69
N GLY A 81 10.96 -4.67 -1.85
CA GLY A 81 11.48 -5.66 -2.78
C GLY A 81 12.09 -5.09 -4.06
N VAL A 82 12.15 -3.77 -4.25
CA VAL A 82 12.81 -3.14 -5.39
C VAL A 82 14.30 -3.55 -5.42
N VAL A 83 14.80 -3.90 -6.59
CA VAL A 83 16.21 -4.27 -6.80
C VAL A 83 17.09 -3.01 -6.76
N ASP A 84 18.24 -3.15 -6.15
CA ASP A 84 19.20 -2.05 -6.00
C ASP A 84 19.55 -1.45 -7.37
N GLY A 85 19.48 -0.13 -7.46
CA GLY A 85 19.72 0.63 -8.70
C GLY A 85 18.49 0.82 -9.60
N ASP A 86 17.37 0.15 -9.35
CA ASP A 86 16.11 0.42 -10.05
C ASP A 86 15.33 1.53 -9.31
N VAL A 87 14.72 2.46 -10.06
CA VAL A 87 13.95 3.58 -9.52
C VAL A 87 12.47 3.42 -9.89
N LEU A 88 11.65 3.14 -8.87
CA LEU A 88 10.21 2.97 -9.02
C LEU A 88 9.46 3.89 -8.04
N THR A 89 8.31 4.36 -8.47
CA THR A 89 7.38 5.14 -7.63
C THR A 89 6.07 4.40 -7.49
N LEU A 90 5.55 4.33 -6.27
CA LEU A 90 4.21 3.81 -6.00
C LEU A 90 3.18 4.90 -6.27
N ILE A 91 2.20 4.60 -7.12
CA ILE A 91 1.00 5.41 -7.31
C ILE A 91 -0.09 4.81 -6.44
N ASN A 92 -0.54 5.57 -5.45
CA ASN A 92 -1.52 5.10 -4.48
C ASN A 92 -2.90 4.89 -5.11
N GLY A 93 -3.55 3.80 -4.71
CA GLY A 93 -4.98 3.62 -4.93
C GLY A 93 -5.80 4.55 -4.04
N VAL A 94 -7.04 4.80 -4.44
CA VAL A 94 -7.99 5.60 -3.66
C VAL A 94 -8.75 4.70 -2.69
N PRO A 95 -8.65 4.93 -1.37
CA PRO A 95 -9.36 4.15 -0.37
C PRO A 95 -10.83 4.56 -0.27
N THR A 96 -11.69 3.58 0.01
CA THR A 96 -13.10 3.80 0.36
C THR A 96 -13.52 2.84 1.46
N PHE A 97 -14.33 3.30 2.41
CA PHE A 97 -14.98 2.42 3.37
C PHE A 97 -16.05 1.56 2.68
N ASP A 98 -16.12 0.29 3.01
CA ASP A 98 -17.17 -0.62 2.50
C ASP A 98 -18.53 -0.38 3.17
N SER A 99 -18.59 0.50 4.17
CA SER A 99 -19.82 0.93 4.86
C SER A 99 -19.74 2.41 5.17
N VAL A 100 -20.91 3.06 5.21
CA VAL A 100 -21.05 4.45 5.69
C VAL A 100 -21.47 4.50 7.17
N LYS A 101 -21.70 3.36 7.82
CA LYS A 101 -22.20 3.30 9.19
C LYS A 101 -21.06 3.43 10.19
N ILE A 102 -21.36 4.04 11.34
CA ILE A 102 -20.48 4.04 12.51
C ILE A 102 -20.13 2.59 12.89
N GLY A 103 -18.85 2.34 13.12
CA GLY A 103 -18.33 1.01 13.47
C GLY A 103 -16.82 0.96 13.56
N LYS A 104 -16.34 -0.15 14.12
CA LYS A 104 -14.90 -0.44 14.22
C LYS A 104 -14.52 -1.49 13.19
N ASN A 105 -13.25 -1.44 12.74
CA ASN A 105 -12.67 -2.41 11.80
C ASN A 105 -13.49 -2.59 10.52
N ILE A 106 -14.03 -1.48 10.00
CA ILE A 106 -14.75 -1.49 8.73
C ILE A 106 -13.72 -1.73 7.63
N ALA A 107 -14.01 -2.67 6.73
CA ALA A 107 -13.13 -2.99 5.62
C ALA A 107 -12.96 -1.79 4.68
N ILE A 108 -11.76 -1.67 4.14
CA ILE A 108 -11.39 -0.64 3.15
C ILE A 108 -11.13 -1.31 1.82
N SER A 109 -11.84 -0.86 0.80
CA SER A 109 -11.54 -1.16 -0.60
C SER A 109 -10.67 -0.06 -1.21
N PHE A 110 -9.83 -0.43 -2.17
CA PHE A 110 -8.95 0.50 -2.88
C PHE A 110 -9.16 0.38 -4.39
N THR A 111 -9.02 1.49 -5.13
CA THR A 111 -8.67 1.38 -6.53
C THR A 111 -7.24 0.80 -6.64
N ALA A 112 -6.89 0.21 -7.79
CA ALA A 112 -5.59 -0.43 -7.94
C ALA A 112 -4.43 0.53 -7.67
N PHE A 113 -3.48 0.07 -6.86
CA PHE A 113 -2.14 0.68 -6.77
C PHE A 113 -1.36 0.33 -8.01
N THR A 114 -0.56 1.25 -8.52
CA THR A 114 0.24 1.05 -9.72
C THR A 114 1.69 1.50 -9.52
N LEU A 115 2.57 0.99 -10.38
CA LEU A 115 3.97 1.39 -10.42
C LEU A 115 4.19 2.44 -11.50
N SER A 116 5.07 3.39 -11.23
CA SER A 116 5.57 4.38 -12.18
C SER A 116 7.09 4.36 -12.17
N GLY A 117 7.69 4.58 -13.33
CA GLY A 117 9.14 4.56 -13.56
C GLY A 117 9.41 4.45 -15.05
N ASP A 118 10.65 4.14 -15.44
CA ASP A 118 10.89 3.80 -16.84
C ASP A 118 10.18 2.48 -17.20
N SER A 119 9.74 2.37 -18.45
CA SER A 119 8.87 1.26 -18.90
C SER A 119 9.54 -0.11 -18.79
N VAL A 120 10.88 -0.16 -18.92
CA VAL A 120 11.65 -1.40 -18.81
C VAL A 120 11.72 -1.84 -17.35
N SER A 121 12.07 -0.93 -16.45
CA SER A 121 12.11 -1.21 -15.01
C SER A 121 10.76 -1.63 -14.47
N VAL A 122 9.67 -0.91 -14.81
CA VAL A 122 8.30 -1.29 -14.39
C VAL A 122 7.94 -2.69 -14.87
N GLY A 123 8.31 -3.07 -16.11
CA GLY A 123 8.03 -4.39 -16.69
C GLY A 123 8.71 -5.57 -15.98
N ASN A 124 9.74 -5.29 -15.17
CA ASN A 124 10.47 -6.32 -14.42
C ASN A 124 9.81 -6.68 -13.09
N TYR A 125 8.66 -6.07 -12.75
CA TYR A 125 8.00 -6.24 -11.47
C TYR A 125 6.51 -6.53 -11.60
N THR A 126 5.98 -7.21 -10.60
CA THR A 126 4.54 -7.33 -10.32
C THR A 126 4.26 -6.72 -8.96
N LEU A 127 3.12 -6.03 -8.80
CA LEU A 127 2.73 -5.41 -7.54
C LEU A 127 1.57 -6.17 -6.92
N THR A 128 1.80 -6.75 -5.74
CA THR A 128 0.74 -7.35 -4.94
C THR A 128 -0.14 -6.25 -4.36
N GLN A 129 -1.45 -6.33 -4.65
CA GLN A 129 -2.42 -5.36 -4.16
C GLN A 129 -2.69 -5.57 -2.66
N PRO A 130 -2.91 -4.48 -1.89
CA PRO A 130 -3.18 -4.58 -0.47
C PRO A 130 -4.54 -5.23 -0.21
N SER A 131 -4.64 -5.96 0.89
CA SER A 131 -5.88 -6.58 1.37
C SER A 131 -5.94 -6.57 2.89
N GLY A 132 -7.14 -6.72 3.46
CA GLY A 132 -7.34 -6.82 4.90
C GLY A 132 -7.13 -5.52 5.67
N ILE A 133 -7.08 -4.38 5.01
CA ILE A 133 -6.97 -3.07 5.65
C ILE A 133 -8.33 -2.67 6.20
N THR A 134 -8.36 -2.16 7.43
CA THR A 134 -9.57 -1.67 8.10
C THR A 134 -9.32 -0.33 8.76
N ALA A 135 -10.40 0.44 8.98
CA ALA A 135 -10.39 1.66 9.77
C ALA A 135 -11.74 1.84 10.46
N ASN A 136 -11.88 2.87 11.30
CA ASN A 136 -13.10 3.11 12.07
C ASN A 136 -13.86 4.34 11.55
N ILE A 137 -15.20 4.26 11.60
CA ILE A 137 -16.06 5.43 11.52
C ILE A 137 -16.61 5.65 12.93
N VAL A 138 -16.23 6.76 13.55
CA VAL A 138 -16.63 7.11 14.92
C VAL A 138 -17.77 8.12 14.93
N GLU A 139 -18.43 8.23 16.05
CA GLU A 139 -19.48 9.23 16.24
C GLU A 139 -18.94 10.64 16.00
N TYR A 140 -19.73 11.46 15.37
CA TYR A 140 -19.44 12.89 15.29
C TYR A 140 -19.80 13.53 16.64
N VAL A 141 -18.84 14.17 17.26
CA VAL A 141 -19.07 14.97 18.46
C VAL A 141 -19.15 16.43 18.02
N ALA A 142 -20.35 16.99 18.03
CA ALA A 142 -20.54 18.40 17.77
C ALA A 142 -19.96 19.20 18.95
N ASP A 143 -19.05 20.13 18.68
CA ASP A 143 -18.40 20.95 19.70
C ASP A 143 -19.21 22.18 20.12
N GLY A 144 -20.46 22.29 19.68
CA GLY A 144 -21.32 23.41 19.95
C GLY A 144 -21.07 24.66 19.11
N SER A 145 -19.93 24.77 18.45
CA SER A 145 -19.63 25.92 17.58
C SER A 145 -20.46 25.91 16.28
N GLU A 146 -20.96 24.74 15.88
CA GLU A 146 -21.79 24.57 14.68
C GLU A 146 -23.25 25.00 14.85
N TYR A 147 -23.68 25.23 16.06
CA TYR A 147 -25.11 25.54 16.36
C TYR A 147 -25.38 26.99 16.73
N GLY A 148 -24.38 27.85 16.71
CA GLY A 148 -24.57 29.31 16.84
C GLY A 148 -25.24 29.76 18.13
N VAL A 149 -25.30 28.94 19.19
CA VAL A 149 -25.91 29.29 20.49
C VAL A 149 -24.89 30.06 21.34
N ASN A 150 -24.59 31.27 20.95
CA ASN A 150 -23.67 32.16 21.67
C ASN A 150 -24.38 33.14 22.62
N SER A 151 -25.64 32.93 22.96
CA SER A 151 -26.30 33.86 23.84
C SER A 151 -26.70 33.20 25.18
N HIS A 152 -26.29 33.84 26.25
CA HIS A 152 -26.79 33.61 27.61
C HIS A 152 -28.20 34.17 27.80
N ASP A 153 -28.89 34.52 26.71
CA ASP A 153 -30.22 35.05 26.79
C ASP A 153 -31.22 33.92 26.97
N TRP A 154 -31.92 33.94 28.11
CA TRP A 154 -33.01 33.02 28.42
C TRP A 154 -34.14 33.24 27.42
N ILE A 155 -34.34 32.29 26.51
CA ILE A 155 -35.51 32.29 25.63
C ILE A 155 -36.59 31.42 26.28
N ASN A 156 -37.73 32.02 26.54
CA ASN A 156 -38.89 31.34 27.11
C ASN A 156 -39.69 30.59 26.03
N THR A 157 -39.01 29.78 25.22
CA THR A 157 -39.62 28.92 24.19
C THR A 157 -38.96 27.57 24.22
N ASP A 158 -39.76 26.52 24.05
CA ASP A 158 -39.23 25.15 23.95
C ASP A 158 -38.22 25.07 22.83
N PHE A 159 -36.97 24.69 23.17
CA PHE A 159 -35.90 24.51 22.22
C PHE A 159 -35.77 23.02 21.91
N VAL A 160 -36.14 22.63 20.71
CA VAL A 160 -36.01 21.24 20.27
C VAL A 160 -34.75 21.07 19.45
N ILE A 161 -33.77 20.35 19.99
CA ILE A 161 -32.60 19.93 19.24
C ILE A 161 -32.88 18.53 18.67
N THR A 162 -33.00 18.44 17.38
CA THR A 162 -33.12 17.14 16.69
C THR A 162 -31.77 16.71 16.19
N ALA A 163 -31.27 15.59 16.72
CA ALA A 163 -30.05 14.96 16.15
C ALA A 163 -30.36 14.48 14.76
N LYS A 164 -29.47 14.81 13.81
CA LYS A 164 -29.49 14.24 12.45
C LYS A 164 -29.19 12.75 12.53
N GLU A 165 -29.74 11.96 11.63
CA GLU A 165 -29.46 10.50 11.57
C GLU A 165 -27.95 10.20 11.62
N GLY A 166 -27.54 9.37 12.57
CA GLY A 166 -26.12 9.04 12.82
C GLY A 166 -25.44 9.90 13.89
N TYR A 167 -26.10 10.92 14.42
CA TYR A 167 -25.58 11.78 15.50
C TYR A 167 -26.24 11.42 16.82
N LYS A 168 -25.46 11.50 17.90
CA LYS A 168 -25.99 11.45 19.28
C LYS A 168 -25.75 12.78 19.95
N LEU A 169 -26.81 13.28 20.62
CA LEU A 169 -26.66 14.41 21.52
C LEU A 169 -26.21 13.87 22.89
N SER A 170 -25.04 14.33 23.33
CA SER A 170 -24.59 14.11 24.70
C SER A 170 -24.73 15.43 25.45
N LEU A 171 -25.67 15.48 26.40
CA LEU A 171 -25.79 16.58 27.34
C LEU A 171 -24.88 16.23 28.53
N THR A 172 -23.67 16.76 28.55
CA THR A 172 -22.84 16.75 29.77
C THR A 172 -23.14 18.02 30.49
N ASP A 173 -23.87 17.91 31.59
CA ASP A 173 -24.02 19.00 32.55
C ASP A 173 -22.68 19.17 33.30
N THR A 174 -22.01 20.28 33.03
CA THR A 174 -20.82 20.69 33.79
C THR A 174 -21.09 21.89 34.68
N ALA A 175 -22.35 22.28 34.81
CA ALA A 175 -22.72 23.37 35.67
C ALA A 175 -23.12 22.82 37.06
N ASP A 176 -22.43 23.26 38.10
CA ASP A 176 -22.81 23.11 39.50
C ASP A 176 -24.08 23.97 39.81
N GLY A 177 -25.10 23.83 39.02
CA GLY A 177 -26.36 24.57 39.18
C GLY A 177 -27.53 23.62 39.39
N GLU A 178 -28.09 23.61 40.59
CA GLU A 178 -29.34 22.92 40.88
C GLU A 178 -30.47 23.47 39.97
N TRP A 179 -31.09 22.60 39.19
CA TRP A 179 -32.37 22.90 38.54
C TRP A 179 -33.44 22.79 39.60
N SER A 180 -33.99 23.90 40.06
CA SER A 180 -35.25 23.91 40.81
C SER A 180 -36.43 23.92 39.86
N ASP A 181 -37.42 23.05 40.14
CA ASP A 181 -38.69 22.89 39.42
C ASP A 181 -39.44 24.22 39.21
#